data_160d22ae3b18aa7683b3bf30166b90e1
#
_entry.id   160d22ae3b18aa7683b3bf30166b90e1
#
_cell.length_a   1.000
_cell.length_b   1.000
_cell.length_c   1.000
_cell.angle_alpha   90.00
_cell.angle_beta   90.00
_cell.angle_gamma   90.00
#
_symmetry.space_group_name_H-M   'P 1'
#
loop_
_entity.id
_entity.type
_entity.pdbx_description
1 polymer ?
#
loop_
_entity_poly.entity_id
_entity_poly.type
_entity_poly.pdbx_seq_one_letter_code
_entity_poly.pdbx_strand_id
1 'polypeptide(L)'
;MNQTSLAIKHKNKHPNYTFWLFVLASVLIFIGIGLRDPWPADEPRFAQVAKEMVETGQWFFPARAEEFYPDKPPVFMWSIAFFFALFGSIKIAFLLPSALCSLLTLFLVYDISKRLWSTKEALIATSLLLLSFQFLLQAKSAQIDAMVCCWITIGCYGLLRFFLVERRWRWYYLAFFFMGIGVITKGVGFLPVLMLIPYLIHRRVWPQRDIAKKQTKNSVLPWIMGAVVMLLAISLWFIPMLILVENSHDPSLALYRDNILFRQTVTRYADSWHHIKPFWYYLVEVIPLFWLPISIALPWLIPFWYSAIKKGDARILLPLGWIVLVLLFFSVSPGKRGVYILPALPMLALISAPYFDSVVNKKVFSWLLWGVVFLLSVGLLGFGFSGIVEASFALKLEEKFGLSPWMFFLVTGGLTCLVTVITSRGKHWKAWPYFLCTLWGMYATWGYTLLEDVKTPKSVFGNIEKEIGKHDATIALVDFSEQFILFSPYPIVHFGYHTPTDEQLSAAYQWMEKTDKGRYILVDEKHVRNGCFKKEMATSVGYAHRVHWVLLSHEALTEKCPLTKTATEIFSYIPDRPVT
;
A
#
# COMPACT_ATOMS: atom_id res chain seq x y z
N MET A 1 68.01 -1.82 -14.44
CA MET A 1 67.43 -0.51 -14.16
C MET A 1 65.94 -0.70 -13.86
N ASN A 2 65.64 -0.61 -12.57
CA ASN A 2 64.31 -0.81 -12.01
C ASN A 2 63.38 0.37 -12.35
N GLN A 3 62.26 0.14 -12.99
CA GLN A 3 61.13 1.07 -12.98
C GLN A 3 60.03 0.51 -12.11
N THR A 4 60.08 0.92 -10.84
CA THR A 4 59.00 0.75 -9.88
C THR A 4 57.90 1.75 -10.23
N SER A 5 56.80 1.32 -10.87
CA SER A 5 55.62 2.13 -11.10
C SER A 5 54.87 2.32 -9.79
N LEU A 6 54.97 3.51 -9.23
CA LEU A 6 54.15 4.03 -8.18
C LEU A 6 52.69 4.08 -8.64
N ALA A 7 51.91 3.03 -8.36
CA ALA A 7 50.47 3.07 -8.43
C ALA A 7 49.93 3.96 -7.31
N ILE A 8 49.79 5.24 -7.61
CA ILE A 8 49.08 6.18 -6.75
C ILE A 8 47.61 5.72 -6.67
N LYS A 9 47.26 5.00 -5.58
CA LYS A 9 45.89 4.78 -5.15
C LYS A 9 45.27 6.14 -4.84
N HIS A 10 44.69 6.77 -5.84
CA HIS A 10 43.72 7.82 -5.60
C HIS A 10 42.56 7.23 -4.76
N LYS A 11 42.69 7.36 -3.45
CA LYS A 11 41.60 7.19 -2.49
C LYS A 11 40.64 8.36 -2.74
N ASN A 12 39.78 8.23 -3.76
CA ASN A 12 38.71 9.17 -3.97
C ASN A 12 37.89 9.21 -2.67
N LYS A 13 38.12 10.24 -1.86
CA LYS A 13 37.24 10.68 -0.78
C LYS A 13 35.98 11.28 -1.42
N HIS A 14 35.21 10.46 -2.14
CA HIS A 14 33.85 10.86 -2.44
C HIS A 14 33.11 10.85 -1.09
N PRO A 15 32.45 11.95 -0.72
CA PRO A 15 31.56 11.94 0.45
C PRO A 15 30.64 10.73 0.28
N ASN A 16 30.28 10.10 1.40
CA ASN A 16 29.46 8.90 1.39
C ASN A 16 28.06 9.20 0.87
N TYR A 17 27.92 9.55 -0.44
CA TYR A 17 26.63 9.83 -1.08
C TYR A 17 25.64 8.70 -0.87
N THR A 18 26.12 7.45 -0.83
CA THR A 18 25.30 6.28 -0.49
C THR A 18 24.71 6.42 0.93
N PHE A 19 25.54 6.76 1.90
CA PHE A 19 25.09 6.95 3.27
C PHE A 19 24.01 8.05 3.36
N TRP A 20 24.27 9.21 2.77
CA TRP A 20 23.33 10.32 2.79
C TRP A 20 22.04 10.04 2.04
N LEU A 21 22.09 9.27 0.95
CA LEU A 21 20.89 8.82 0.24
C LEU A 21 20.00 7.93 1.14
N PHE A 22 20.60 6.97 1.87
CA PHE A 22 19.84 6.12 2.77
C PHE A 22 19.36 6.85 4.03
N VAL A 23 20.10 7.85 4.53
CA VAL A 23 19.62 8.77 5.57
C VAL A 23 18.40 9.55 5.09
N LEU A 24 18.47 10.14 3.90
CA LEU A 24 17.33 10.84 3.30
C LEU A 24 16.13 9.90 3.10
N ALA A 25 16.37 8.69 2.58
CA ALA A 25 15.34 7.68 2.39
C ALA A 25 14.67 7.31 3.74
N SER A 26 15.47 7.09 4.78
CA SER A 26 14.96 6.80 6.12
C SER A 26 14.14 7.98 6.66
N VAL A 27 14.63 9.21 6.54
CA VAL A 27 13.88 10.40 6.99
C VAL A 27 12.54 10.48 6.25
N LEU A 28 12.52 10.39 4.91
CA LEU A 28 11.28 10.50 4.13
C LEU A 28 10.30 9.36 4.42
N ILE A 29 10.78 8.15 4.67
CA ILE A 29 9.94 6.99 4.95
C ILE A 29 9.41 6.99 6.39
N PHE A 30 10.23 7.35 7.38
CA PHE A 30 9.85 7.24 8.79
C PHE A 30 9.26 8.52 9.39
N ILE A 31 9.48 9.70 8.79
CA ILE A 31 8.89 10.96 9.28
C ILE A 31 7.37 10.85 9.39
N GLY A 32 6.81 11.24 10.53
CA GLY A 32 5.36 11.21 10.78
C GLY A 32 4.79 9.85 11.20
N ILE A 33 5.60 8.79 11.35
CA ILE A 33 5.14 7.56 12.00
C ILE A 33 4.81 7.89 13.47
N GLY A 34 3.60 7.50 13.91
CA GLY A 34 3.08 7.83 15.22
C GLY A 34 2.36 9.19 15.30
N LEU A 35 2.32 10.00 14.23
CA LEU A 35 1.56 11.25 14.21
C LEU A 35 0.10 11.09 13.77
N ARG A 36 -0.23 10.02 13.06
CA ARG A 36 -1.60 9.72 12.62
C ARG A 36 -2.01 8.30 13.00
N ASP A 37 -3.28 8.08 13.05
CA ASP A 37 -3.89 6.76 13.19
C ASP A 37 -4.13 6.09 11.81
N PRO A 38 -4.56 4.82 11.77
CA PRO A 38 -4.97 4.17 10.52
C PRO A 38 -6.14 4.88 9.84
N TRP A 39 -5.96 5.25 8.56
CA TRP A 39 -6.99 5.95 7.78
C TRP A 39 -7.70 5.01 6.80
N PRO A 40 -9.02 5.14 6.62
CA PRO A 40 -9.75 4.39 5.61
C PRO A 40 -9.16 4.56 4.20
N ALA A 41 -9.31 3.53 3.30
CA ALA A 41 -10.20 2.39 3.48
C ALA A 41 -9.49 1.12 4.00
N ASP A 42 -8.21 0.88 3.68
CA ASP A 42 -7.55 -0.41 3.92
C ASP A 42 -6.84 -0.48 5.29
N GLU A 43 -6.30 0.64 5.79
CA GLU A 43 -5.42 0.66 6.96
C GLU A 43 -6.12 0.26 8.27
N PRO A 44 -7.34 0.75 8.60
CA PRO A 44 -8.03 0.34 9.81
C PRO A 44 -8.33 -1.15 9.85
N ARG A 45 -8.64 -1.74 8.68
CA ARG A 45 -8.88 -3.18 8.54
C ARG A 45 -7.68 -4.00 8.94
N PHE A 46 -6.51 -3.72 8.36
CA PHE A 46 -5.29 -4.46 8.68
C PHE A 46 -4.83 -4.21 10.12
N ALA A 47 -5.02 -2.98 10.62
CA ALA A 47 -4.71 -2.63 12.00
C ALA A 47 -5.61 -3.36 13.00
N GLN A 48 -6.94 -3.41 12.74
CA GLN A 48 -7.91 -4.12 13.58
C GLN A 48 -7.62 -5.61 13.61
N VAL A 49 -7.46 -6.26 12.45
CA VAL A 49 -7.15 -7.68 12.37
C VAL A 49 -5.85 -8.01 13.11
N ALA A 50 -4.81 -7.18 12.96
CA ALA A 50 -3.53 -7.40 13.64
C ALA A 50 -3.63 -7.21 15.17
N LYS A 51 -4.41 -6.22 15.64
CA LYS A 51 -4.70 -6.00 17.05
C LYS A 51 -5.42 -7.22 17.63
N GLU A 52 -6.46 -7.69 16.97
CA GLU A 52 -7.27 -8.84 17.40
C GLU A 52 -6.48 -10.15 17.40
N MET A 53 -5.55 -10.36 16.46
CA MET A 53 -4.62 -11.50 16.50
C MET A 53 -3.78 -11.55 17.78
N VAL A 54 -3.32 -10.40 18.28
CA VAL A 54 -2.54 -10.32 19.53
C VAL A 54 -3.44 -10.51 20.75
N GLU A 55 -4.65 -9.95 20.74
CA GLU A 55 -5.61 -10.02 21.84
C GLU A 55 -6.19 -11.43 22.04
N THR A 56 -6.43 -12.15 20.93
CA THR A 56 -7.11 -13.46 20.95
C THR A 56 -6.18 -14.66 20.81
N GLY A 57 -4.92 -14.43 20.39
CA GLY A 57 -3.99 -15.50 20.03
C GLY A 57 -4.35 -16.25 18.73
N GLN A 58 -5.30 -15.77 17.93
CA GLN A 58 -5.77 -16.41 16.71
C GLN A 58 -4.93 -15.97 15.48
N TRP A 59 -3.82 -16.68 15.24
CA TRP A 59 -2.83 -16.29 14.21
C TRP A 59 -3.14 -16.81 12.80
N PHE A 60 -3.84 -17.92 12.66
CA PHE A 60 -4.01 -18.60 11.37
C PHE A 60 -5.26 -18.18 10.61
N PHE A 61 -6.27 -17.71 11.31
CA PHE A 61 -7.54 -17.27 10.77
C PHE A 61 -7.76 -15.79 11.09
N PRO A 62 -7.34 -14.88 10.21
CA PRO A 62 -7.64 -13.47 10.39
C PRO A 62 -9.12 -13.23 10.66
N ALA A 63 -9.41 -12.46 11.70
CA ALA A 63 -10.75 -12.00 12.03
C ALA A 63 -10.77 -10.47 12.19
N ARG A 64 -11.95 -9.87 12.04
CA ARG A 64 -12.18 -8.45 12.29
C ARG A 64 -13.48 -8.31 13.08
N ALA A 65 -13.38 -7.86 14.29
CA ALA A 65 -14.46 -7.80 15.24
C ALA A 65 -15.20 -9.16 15.36
N GLU A 66 -14.43 -10.23 15.51
CA GLU A 66 -14.84 -11.63 15.62
C GLU A 66 -15.39 -12.30 14.34
N GLU A 67 -15.67 -11.55 13.28
CA GLU A 67 -16.01 -12.12 11.98
C GLU A 67 -14.74 -12.53 11.22
N PHE A 68 -14.66 -13.77 10.73
CA PHE A 68 -13.51 -14.21 9.93
C PHE A 68 -13.31 -13.38 8.68
N TYR A 69 -12.04 -13.06 8.40
CA TYR A 69 -11.60 -12.25 7.25
C TYR A 69 -10.83 -13.09 6.22
N PRO A 70 -11.53 -13.80 5.31
CA PRO A 70 -10.90 -14.70 4.34
C PRO A 70 -10.35 -13.99 3.08
N ASP A 71 -10.33 -12.66 3.05
CA ASP A 71 -9.97 -11.91 1.84
C ASP A 71 -8.48 -11.91 1.52
N LYS A 72 -7.64 -12.08 2.53
CA LYS A 72 -6.17 -12.03 2.40
C LYS A 72 -5.49 -13.03 3.31
N PRO A 73 -4.40 -13.67 2.83
CA PRO A 73 -3.52 -14.44 3.71
C PRO A 73 -2.84 -13.54 4.76
N PRO A 74 -2.35 -14.10 5.89
CA PRO A 74 -2.10 -13.35 7.13
C PRO A 74 -0.76 -12.60 7.21
N VAL A 75 0.21 -12.82 6.32
CA VAL A 75 1.61 -12.36 6.49
C VAL A 75 1.73 -10.86 6.76
N PHE A 76 0.91 -10.03 6.10
CA PHE A 76 0.92 -8.59 6.33
C PHE A 76 0.39 -8.26 7.74
N MET A 77 -0.72 -8.89 8.16
CA MET A 77 -1.29 -8.71 9.49
C MET A 77 -0.34 -9.23 10.58
N TRP A 78 0.30 -10.39 10.37
CA TRP A 78 1.35 -10.90 11.28
C TRP A 78 2.46 -9.88 11.52
N SER A 79 2.89 -9.19 10.47
CA SER A 79 3.96 -8.19 10.61
C SER A 79 3.51 -6.96 11.40
N ILE A 80 2.26 -6.50 11.22
CA ILE A 80 1.69 -5.43 12.05
C ILE A 80 1.52 -5.91 13.49
N ALA A 81 0.98 -7.11 13.70
CA ALA A 81 0.80 -7.71 15.02
C ALA A 81 2.12 -7.87 15.79
N PHE A 82 3.19 -8.29 15.08
CA PHE A 82 4.53 -8.35 15.66
C PHE A 82 4.99 -6.99 16.20
N PHE A 83 4.85 -5.93 15.42
CA PHE A 83 5.22 -4.59 15.87
C PHE A 83 4.26 -4.04 16.93
N PHE A 84 2.99 -4.40 16.88
CA PHE A 84 2.02 -4.03 17.91
C PHE A 84 2.37 -4.70 19.25
N ALA A 85 2.68 -6.00 19.25
CA ALA A 85 3.14 -6.70 20.46
C ALA A 85 4.45 -6.13 21.01
N LEU A 86 5.35 -5.63 20.13
CA LEU A 86 6.63 -5.06 20.55
C LEU A 86 6.51 -3.65 21.13
N PHE A 87 5.70 -2.78 20.53
CA PHE A 87 5.61 -1.36 20.88
C PHE A 87 4.38 -0.99 21.72
N GLY A 88 3.39 -1.86 21.82
CA GLY A 88 2.11 -1.61 22.51
C GLY A 88 1.26 -0.50 21.87
N SER A 89 1.60 -0.05 20.66
CA SER A 89 0.94 1.05 19.98
C SER A 89 0.62 0.73 18.54
N ILE A 90 -0.67 0.60 18.22
CA ILE A 90 -1.12 0.38 16.84
C ILE A 90 -0.75 1.56 15.94
N LYS A 91 -0.74 2.78 16.49
CA LYS A 91 -0.41 4.04 15.80
C LYS A 91 1.02 4.07 15.25
N ILE A 92 1.92 3.31 15.85
CA ILE A 92 3.29 3.10 15.38
C ILE A 92 3.37 1.85 14.51
N ALA A 93 2.78 0.76 14.97
CA ALA A 93 2.94 -0.57 14.40
C ALA A 93 2.42 -0.70 12.97
N PHE A 94 1.27 -0.08 12.65
CA PHE A 94 0.59 -0.34 11.38
C PHE A 94 1.37 0.12 10.14
N LEU A 95 2.24 1.14 10.24
CA LEU A 95 3.05 1.65 9.12
C LEU A 95 4.42 0.96 8.98
N LEU A 96 4.95 0.39 10.08
CA LEU A 96 6.33 -0.14 10.09
C LEU A 96 6.61 -1.23 9.05
N PRO A 97 5.71 -2.20 8.80
CA PRO A 97 5.95 -3.22 7.77
C PRO A 97 6.15 -2.62 6.38
N SER A 98 5.30 -1.67 5.97
CA SER A 98 5.41 -1.00 4.67
C SER A 98 6.68 -0.15 4.58
N ALA A 99 7.02 0.58 5.64
CA ALA A 99 8.21 1.42 5.73
C ALA A 99 9.51 0.58 5.59
N LEU A 100 9.63 -0.50 6.36
CA LEU A 100 10.80 -1.38 6.35
C LEU A 100 10.93 -2.14 5.02
N CYS A 101 9.84 -2.66 4.47
CA CYS A 101 9.82 -3.30 3.15
C CYS A 101 10.25 -2.33 2.05
N SER A 102 9.82 -1.07 2.12
CA SER A 102 10.22 -0.05 1.16
C SER A 102 11.71 0.28 1.27
N LEU A 103 12.24 0.41 2.48
CA LEU A 103 13.69 0.64 2.69
C LEU A 103 14.52 -0.54 2.18
N LEU A 104 14.08 -1.78 2.42
CA LEU A 104 14.71 -2.99 1.87
C LEU A 104 14.64 -3.01 0.34
N THR A 105 13.52 -2.61 -0.25
CA THR A 105 13.37 -2.50 -1.71
C THR A 105 14.39 -1.53 -2.30
N LEU A 106 14.60 -0.36 -1.68
CA LEU A 106 15.62 0.62 -2.09
C LEU A 106 17.03 0.02 -2.01
N PHE A 107 17.33 -0.70 -0.92
CA PHE A 107 18.62 -1.38 -0.75
C PHE A 107 18.87 -2.42 -1.83
N LEU A 108 17.89 -3.24 -2.16
CA LEU A 108 17.99 -4.27 -3.20
C LEU A 108 18.22 -3.67 -4.59
N VAL A 109 17.50 -2.58 -4.91
CA VAL A 109 17.70 -1.84 -6.18
C VAL A 109 19.09 -1.21 -6.22
N TYR A 110 19.56 -0.64 -5.11
CA TYR A 110 20.92 -0.12 -5.01
C TYR A 110 21.97 -1.21 -5.27
N ASP A 111 21.88 -2.33 -4.55
CA ASP A 111 22.89 -3.41 -4.64
C ASP A 111 22.91 -4.06 -6.03
N ILE A 112 21.74 -4.36 -6.61
CA ILE A 112 21.71 -4.98 -7.95
C ILE A 112 22.20 -4.01 -9.02
N SER A 113 21.81 -2.73 -8.95
CA SER A 113 22.26 -1.70 -9.89
C SER A 113 23.78 -1.52 -9.82
N LYS A 114 24.37 -1.48 -8.61
CA LYS A 114 25.80 -1.40 -8.39
C LYS A 114 26.56 -2.58 -9.00
N ARG A 115 25.99 -3.77 -8.95
CA ARG A 115 26.59 -4.99 -9.52
C ARG A 115 26.49 -5.07 -11.02
N LEU A 116 25.41 -4.59 -11.59
CA LEU A 116 25.17 -4.61 -13.04
C LEU A 116 25.91 -3.50 -13.77
N TRP A 117 26.13 -2.36 -13.11
CA TRP A 117 26.81 -1.18 -13.67
C TRP A 117 27.84 -0.62 -12.69
N SER A 118 27.52 0.45 -11.96
CA SER A 118 28.43 1.08 -11.00
C SER A 118 27.69 1.72 -9.82
N THR A 119 28.45 2.28 -8.87
CA THR A 119 27.90 3.03 -7.73
C THR A 119 27.10 4.25 -8.19
N LYS A 120 27.47 4.88 -9.30
CA LYS A 120 26.76 6.04 -9.85
C LYS A 120 25.35 5.66 -10.32
N GLU A 121 25.23 4.62 -11.13
CA GLU A 121 23.93 4.12 -11.60
C GLU A 121 23.09 3.59 -10.44
N ALA A 122 23.72 3.00 -9.41
CA ALA A 122 23.04 2.58 -8.20
C ALA A 122 22.40 3.76 -7.44
N LEU A 123 23.14 4.85 -7.29
CA LEU A 123 22.61 6.08 -6.69
C LEU A 123 21.44 6.65 -7.51
N ILE A 124 21.56 6.67 -8.83
CA ILE A 124 20.52 7.17 -9.72
C ILE A 124 19.27 6.28 -9.64
N ALA A 125 19.41 4.94 -9.75
CA ALA A 125 18.29 4.01 -9.67
C ALA A 125 17.52 4.14 -8.34
N THR A 126 18.26 4.18 -7.24
CA THR A 126 17.67 4.30 -5.89
C THR A 126 16.99 5.65 -5.70
N SER A 127 17.60 6.75 -6.19
CA SER A 127 16.98 8.08 -6.14
C SER A 127 15.73 8.17 -7.01
N LEU A 128 15.73 7.59 -8.21
CA LEU A 128 14.56 7.54 -9.08
C LEU A 128 13.40 6.78 -8.43
N LEU A 129 13.68 5.67 -7.79
CA LEU A 129 12.67 4.90 -7.08
C LEU A 129 12.14 5.65 -5.85
N LEU A 130 13.03 6.16 -4.99
CA LEU A 130 12.67 6.93 -3.78
C LEU A 130 11.82 8.15 -4.12
N LEU A 131 12.18 8.87 -5.20
CA LEU A 131 11.51 10.10 -5.62
C LEU A 131 10.37 9.85 -6.62
N SER A 132 9.97 8.60 -6.82
CA SER A 132 8.73 8.28 -7.52
C SER A 132 7.55 8.43 -6.58
N PHE A 133 6.56 9.21 -7.00
CA PHE A 133 5.41 9.57 -6.14
C PHE A 133 4.68 8.34 -5.59
N GLN A 134 4.41 7.34 -6.44
CA GLN A 134 3.72 6.11 -6.02
C GLN A 134 4.50 5.32 -4.97
N PHE A 135 5.83 5.21 -5.14
CA PHE A 135 6.66 4.46 -4.21
C PHE A 135 6.65 5.09 -2.81
N LEU A 136 6.85 6.40 -2.77
CA LEU A 136 6.89 7.13 -1.50
C LEU A 136 5.51 7.14 -0.80
N LEU A 137 4.42 7.25 -1.57
CA LEU A 137 3.05 7.16 -1.06
C LEU A 137 2.80 5.78 -0.42
N GLN A 138 3.20 4.70 -1.10
CA GLN A 138 2.99 3.34 -0.61
C GLN A 138 3.90 2.97 0.57
N ALA A 139 5.09 3.56 0.65
CA ALA A 139 5.99 3.37 1.80
C ALA A 139 5.38 3.86 3.12
N LYS A 140 4.40 4.77 3.05
CA LYS A 140 3.71 5.37 4.21
C LYS A 140 2.22 5.05 4.26
N SER A 141 1.82 3.97 3.63
CA SER A 141 0.47 3.44 3.70
C SER A 141 0.52 2.02 4.23
N ALA A 142 -0.34 1.69 5.19
CA ALA A 142 -0.50 0.31 5.62
C ALA A 142 -1.36 -0.45 4.60
N GLN A 143 -0.82 -0.53 3.39
CA GLN A 143 -1.36 -1.33 2.30
C GLN A 143 -0.40 -2.49 2.02
N ILE A 144 -0.97 -3.66 1.86
CA ILE A 144 -0.24 -4.90 1.60
C ILE A 144 0.72 -4.82 0.39
N ASP A 145 0.47 -3.85 -0.49
CA ASP A 145 1.14 -3.69 -1.78
C ASP A 145 2.62 -3.30 -1.66
N ALA A 146 2.99 -2.51 -0.66
CA ALA A 146 4.39 -2.17 -0.38
C ALA A 146 5.20 -3.43 0.01
N MET A 147 4.63 -4.30 0.84
CA MET A 147 5.25 -5.57 1.23
C MET A 147 5.35 -6.53 0.05
N VAL A 148 4.29 -6.68 -0.74
CA VAL A 148 4.31 -7.52 -1.95
C VAL A 148 5.32 -7.01 -2.97
N CYS A 149 5.43 -5.69 -3.14
CA CYS A 149 6.47 -5.08 -3.97
C CYS A 149 7.87 -5.48 -3.51
N CYS A 150 8.12 -5.52 -2.20
CA CYS A 150 9.39 -5.97 -1.64
C CYS A 150 9.67 -7.45 -1.97
N TRP A 151 8.71 -8.35 -1.73
CA TRP A 151 8.88 -9.78 -2.05
C TRP A 151 9.12 -10.04 -3.53
N ILE A 152 8.37 -9.37 -4.40
CA ILE A 152 8.58 -9.41 -5.85
C ILE A 152 9.95 -8.85 -6.22
N THR A 153 10.39 -7.76 -5.57
CA THR A 153 11.73 -7.20 -5.82
C THR A 153 12.83 -8.15 -5.37
N ILE A 154 12.70 -8.87 -4.24
CA ILE A 154 13.65 -9.93 -3.83
C ILE A 154 13.66 -11.06 -4.87
N GLY A 155 12.49 -11.45 -5.37
CA GLY A 155 12.38 -12.44 -6.44
C GLY A 155 13.14 -12.03 -7.71
N CYS A 156 12.89 -10.81 -8.21
CA CYS A 156 13.59 -10.24 -9.37
C CYS A 156 15.10 -10.08 -9.10
N TYR A 157 15.47 -9.59 -7.92
CA TYR A 157 16.85 -9.44 -7.49
C TYR A 157 17.61 -10.78 -7.51
N GLY A 158 17.03 -11.83 -6.92
CA GLY A 158 17.64 -13.15 -6.89
C GLY A 158 17.81 -13.74 -8.29
N LEU A 159 16.80 -13.60 -9.16
CA LEU A 159 16.89 -14.04 -10.56
C LEU A 159 17.93 -13.25 -11.35
N LEU A 160 17.96 -11.92 -11.24
CA LEU A 160 18.97 -11.09 -11.91
C LEU A 160 20.39 -11.42 -11.43
N ARG A 161 20.57 -11.63 -10.12
CA ARG A 161 21.86 -12.08 -9.60
C ARG A 161 22.26 -13.43 -10.17
N PHE A 162 21.35 -14.39 -10.20
CA PHE A 162 21.60 -15.72 -10.73
C PHE A 162 21.92 -15.71 -12.22
N PHE A 163 21.20 -14.90 -13.02
CA PHE A 163 21.40 -14.89 -14.47
C PHE A 163 22.58 -14.00 -14.92
N LEU A 164 22.81 -12.87 -14.24
CA LEU A 164 23.68 -11.81 -14.78
C LEU A 164 24.94 -11.55 -13.97
N VAL A 165 24.98 -11.94 -12.68
CA VAL A 165 26.11 -11.62 -11.79
C VAL A 165 26.90 -12.87 -11.42
N GLU A 166 26.26 -13.83 -10.76
CA GLU A 166 26.90 -15.06 -10.30
C GLU A 166 25.94 -16.24 -10.33
N ARG A 167 26.31 -17.30 -11.03
CA ARG A 167 25.46 -18.49 -11.17
C ARG A 167 25.51 -19.37 -9.93
N ARG A 168 24.98 -18.86 -8.83
CA ARG A 168 24.86 -19.62 -7.59
C ARG A 168 23.38 -19.89 -7.29
N TRP A 169 23.03 -21.20 -7.20
CA TRP A 169 21.65 -21.66 -6.97
C TRP A 169 20.99 -21.04 -5.74
N ARG A 170 21.77 -20.62 -4.73
CA ARG A 170 21.24 -19.92 -3.55
C ARG A 170 20.40 -18.68 -3.92
N TRP A 171 20.78 -17.94 -4.97
CA TRP A 171 20.04 -16.76 -5.39
C TRP A 171 18.74 -17.13 -6.09
N TYR A 172 18.74 -18.23 -6.85
CA TYR A 172 17.56 -18.79 -7.48
C TYR A 172 16.58 -19.29 -6.42
N TYR A 173 17.04 -20.07 -5.43
CA TYR A 173 16.19 -20.59 -4.36
C TYR A 173 15.70 -19.48 -3.43
N LEU A 174 16.51 -18.48 -3.12
CA LEU A 174 16.10 -17.30 -2.39
C LEU A 174 14.95 -16.57 -3.11
N ALA A 175 15.06 -16.40 -4.44
CA ALA A 175 13.99 -15.79 -5.24
C ALA A 175 12.69 -16.58 -5.11
N PHE A 176 12.72 -17.90 -5.27
CA PHE A 176 11.52 -18.73 -5.20
C PHE A 176 10.93 -18.82 -3.79
N PHE A 177 11.77 -18.83 -2.75
CA PHE A 177 11.31 -18.77 -1.38
C PHE A 177 10.47 -17.50 -1.12
N PHE A 178 11.00 -16.33 -1.48
CA PHE A 178 10.28 -15.08 -1.30
C PHE A 178 9.10 -14.88 -2.26
N MET A 179 9.11 -15.52 -3.43
CA MET A 179 7.90 -15.65 -4.24
C MET A 179 6.79 -16.39 -3.48
N GLY A 180 7.12 -17.48 -2.78
CA GLY A 180 6.17 -18.22 -1.93
C GLY A 180 5.65 -17.38 -0.76
N ILE A 181 6.52 -16.66 -0.05
CA ILE A 181 6.10 -15.69 0.98
C ILE A 181 5.19 -14.61 0.38
N GLY A 182 5.52 -14.12 -0.82
CA GLY A 182 4.67 -13.16 -1.54
C GLY A 182 3.30 -13.73 -1.91
N VAL A 183 3.19 -15.02 -2.24
CA VAL A 183 1.91 -15.69 -2.51
C VAL A 183 1.04 -15.73 -1.26
N ILE A 184 1.58 -16.12 -0.11
CA ILE A 184 0.85 -16.10 1.17
C ILE A 184 0.74 -14.69 1.79
N THR A 185 1.19 -13.66 1.07
CA THR A 185 0.92 -12.25 1.38
C THR A 185 -0.27 -11.72 0.57
N LYS A 186 -0.29 -11.93 -0.76
CA LYS A 186 -1.36 -11.38 -1.65
C LYS A 186 -1.70 -12.24 -2.88
N GLY A 187 -1.16 -13.45 -3.01
CA GLY A 187 -1.41 -14.31 -4.19
C GLY A 187 -0.55 -14.00 -5.42
N VAL A 188 -0.17 -12.76 -5.68
CA VAL A 188 0.62 -12.34 -6.87
C VAL A 188 2.14 -12.40 -6.68
N GLY A 189 2.61 -12.91 -5.55
CA GLY A 189 4.04 -13.01 -5.24
C GLY A 189 4.88 -13.81 -6.25
N PHE A 190 4.26 -14.67 -7.04
CA PHE A 190 4.91 -15.49 -8.07
C PHE A 190 5.35 -14.72 -9.32
N LEU A 191 4.95 -13.46 -9.49
CA LEU A 191 5.21 -12.67 -10.71
C LEU A 191 6.68 -12.65 -11.18
N PRO A 192 7.72 -12.72 -10.33
CA PRO A 192 9.09 -12.79 -10.80
C PRO A 192 9.39 -14.00 -11.68
N VAL A 193 8.61 -15.10 -11.59
CA VAL A 193 8.72 -16.26 -12.48
C VAL A 193 8.60 -15.85 -13.96
N LEU A 194 7.81 -14.83 -14.28
CA LEU A 194 7.68 -14.31 -15.64
C LEU A 194 9.01 -13.83 -16.24
N MET A 195 10.02 -13.53 -15.42
CA MET A 195 11.36 -13.16 -15.91
C MET A 195 12.09 -14.32 -16.60
N LEU A 196 11.66 -15.56 -16.37
CA LEU A 196 12.18 -16.72 -17.09
C LEU A 196 11.88 -16.64 -18.59
N ILE A 197 10.77 -16.01 -18.99
CA ILE A 197 10.37 -15.88 -20.40
C ILE A 197 11.39 -15.03 -21.17
N PRO A 198 11.66 -13.76 -20.83
CA PRO A 198 12.69 -12.99 -21.51
C PRO A 198 14.10 -13.60 -21.36
N TYR A 199 14.40 -14.33 -20.27
CA TYR A 199 15.64 -15.05 -20.15
C TYR A 199 15.77 -16.18 -21.19
N LEU A 200 14.75 -17.00 -21.39
CA LEU A 200 14.74 -18.06 -22.40
C LEU A 200 14.84 -17.50 -23.82
N ILE A 201 14.14 -16.39 -24.12
CA ILE A 201 14.24 -15.67 -25.38
C ILE A 201 15.69 -15.19 -25.60
N HIS A 202 16.27 -14.52 -24.58
CA HIS A 202 17.66 -14.04 -24.66
C HIS A 202 18.63 -15.16 -24.95
N ARG A 203 18.53 -16.27 -24.22
CA ARG A 203 19.41 -17.46 -24.40
C ARG A 203 19.29 -18.07 -25.80
N ARG A 204 18.10 -18.02 -26.41
CA ARG A 204 17.89 -18.57 -27.75
C ARG A 204 18.39 -17.63 -28.85
N VAL A 205 18.17 -16.32 -28.71
CA VAL A 205 18.50 -15.32 -29.74
C VAL A 205 19.97 -14.88 -29.68
N TRP A 206 20.53 -14.78 -28.46
CA TRP A 206 21.92 -14.35 -28.24
C TRP A 206 22.75 -15.39 -27.43
N PRO A 207 22.89 -16.63 -27.91
CA PRO A 207 23.51 -17.71 -27.13
C PRO A 207 24.99 -17.46 -26.77
N GLN A 208 25.69 -16.61 -27.53
CA GLN A 208 27.08 -16.25 -27.29
C GLN A 208 27.25 -15.27 -26.10
N ARG A 209 26.20 -14.59 -25.71
CA ARG A 209 26.17 -13.62 -24.60
C ARG A 209 25.62 -14.18 -23.29
N ASP A 210 25.30 -15.47 -23.27
CA ASP A 210 24.87 -16.15 -22.06
C ASP A 210 26.07 -16.35 -21.11
N ILE A 211 26.20 -15.43 -20.14
CA ILE A 211 27.24 -15.48 -19.10
C ILE A 211 27.14 -16.79 -18.30
N ALA A 212 25.96 -17.35 -18.24
CA ALA A 212 25.64 -18.54 -17.48
C ALA A 212 26.08 -19.87 -18.15
N LYS A 213 26.43 -19.87 -19.43
CA LYS A 213 26.71 -21.08 -20.21
C LYS A 213 27.96 -21.85 -19.72
N LYS A 214 28.86 -21.20 -19.00
CA LYS A 214 30.18 -21.76 -18.61
C LYS A 214 30.17 -22.60 -17.32
N GLN A 215 29.11 -22.70 -16.54
CA GLN A 215 29.24 -23.17 -15.14
C GLN A 215 28.30 -24.28 -14.65
N THR A 216 27.36 -24.82 -15.42
CA THR A 216 26.48 -25.86 -14.91
C THR A 216 26.36 -27.08 -15.81
N LYS A 217 26.46 -28.28 -15.19
CA LYS A 217 25.96 -29.53 -15.79
C LYS A 217 24.48 -29.34 -16.15
N ASN A 218 24.03 -29.86 -17.30
CA ASN A 218 22.66 -29.77 -17.82
C ASN A 218 21.62 -30.58 -16.98
N SER A 219 21.60 -30.36 -15.67
CA SER A 219 20.60 -30.98 -14.80
C SER A 219 19.33 -30.12 -14.72
N VAL A 220 18.18 -30.72 -14.94
CA VAL A 220 16.86 -30.08 -14.80
C VAL A 220 16.46 -29.97 -13.32
N LEU A 221 16.95 -30.89 -12.48
CA LEU A 221 16.58 -30.99 -11.07
C LEU A 221 16.73 -29.67 -10.29
N PRO A 222 17.85 -28.91 -10.36
CA PRO A 222 17.94 -27.63 -9.64
C PRO A 222 16.91 -26.58 -10.04
N TRP A 223 16.39 -26.62 -11.28
CA TRP A 223 15.34 -25.72 -11.74
C TRP A 223 13.99 -26.09 -11.11
N ILE A 224 13.68 -27.39 -11.04
CA ILE A 224 12.46 -27.89 -10.39
C ILE A 224 12.50 -27.60 -8.89
N MET A 225 13.66 -27.72 -8.25
CA MET A 225 13.83 -27.41 -6.82
C MET A 225 13.42 -25.98 -6.46
N GLY A 226 13.47 -25.03 -7.39
CA GLY A 226 12.93 -23.70 -7.15
C GLY A 226 11.42 -23.72 -6.87
N ALA A 227 10.65 -24.43 -7.71
CA ALA A 227 9.22 -24.61 -7.48
C ALA A 227 8.93 -25.31 -6.14
N VAL A 228 9.72 -26.33 -5.78
CA VAL A 228 9.60 -27.01 -4.48
C VAL A 228 9.85 -26.04 -3.34
N VAL A 229 10.88 -25.20 -3.41
CA VAL A 229 11.16 -24.18 -2.38
C VAL A 229 10.02 -23.16 -2.26
N MET A 230 9.41 -22.75 -3.37
CA MET A 230 8.25 -21.87 -3.34
C MET A 230 7.05 -22.53 -2.66
N LEU A 231 6.77 -23.80 -2.99
CA LEU A 231 5.69 -24.57 -2.34
C LEU A 231 5.95 -24.77 -0.85
N LEU A 232 7.20 -25.04 -0.45
CA LEU A 232 7.57 -25.11 0.97
C LEU A 232 7.34 -23.77 1.70
N ALA A 233 7.63 -22.65 1.06
CA ALA A 233 7.35 -21.34 1.65
C ALA A 233 5.84 -21.08 1.78
N ILE A 234 5.04 -21.48 0.79
CA ILE A 234 3.57 -21.40 0.84
C ILE A 234 3.03 -22.29 1.97
N SER A 235 3.60 -23.48 2.14
CA SER A 235 3.15 -24.46 3.13
C SER A 235 3.33 -24.00 4.59
N LEU A 236 4.17 -22.99 4.86
CA LEU A 236 4.38 -22.45 6.21
C LEU A 236 3.08 -21.94 6.86
N TRP A 237 2.17 -21.41 6.08
CA TRP A 237 0.85 -21.01 6.57
C TRP A 237 -0.24 -21.99 6.13
N PHE A 238 -0.17 -22.46 4.90
CA PHE A 238 -1.24 -23.21 4.25
C PHE A 238 -1.50 -24.56 4.92
N ILE A 239 -0.44 -25.33 5.24
CA ILE A 239 -0.59 -26.65 5.88
C ILE A 239 -1.12 -26.52 7.32
N PRO A 240 -0.57 -25.67 8.21
CA PRO A 240 -1.15 -25.48 9.53
C PRO A 240 -2.62 -25.05 9.50
N MET A 241 -2.98 -24.14 8.59
CA MET A 241 -4.36 -23.70 8.40
C MET A 241 -5.28 -24.88 8.03
N LEU A 242 -4.90 -25.75 7.08
CA LEU A 242 -5.68 -26.91 6.71
C LEU A 242 -5.83 -27.91 7.86
N ILE A 243 -4.76 -28.18 8.60
CA ILE A 243 -4.79 -29.10 9.76
C ILE A 243 -5.75 -28.57 10.84
N LEU A 244 -5.73 -27.27 11.11
CA LEU A 244 -6.61 -26.65 12.09
C LEU A 244 -8.08 -26.71 11.66
N VAL A 245 -8.38 -26.47 10.37
CA VAL A 245 -9.76 -26.62 9.83
C VAL A 245 -10.26 -28.05 10.00
N GLU A 246 -9.44 -29.04 9.63
CA GLU A 246 -9.84 -30.44 9.66
C GLU A 246 -10.10 -30.95 11.11
N ASN A 247 -9.32 -30.44 12.06
CA ASN A 247 -9.41 -30.85 13.47
C ASN A 247 -10.51 -30.12 14.26
N SER A 248 -10.97 -28.94 13.79
CA SER A 248 -11.87 -28.09 14.58
C SER A 248 -13.34 -28.50 14.54
N HIS A 249 -13.79 -29.20 13.51
CA HIS A 249 -15.20 -29.50 13.21
C HIS A 249 -16.12 -28.26 13.16
N ASP A 250 -15.54 -27.06 13.06
CA ASP A 250 -16.25 -25.78 12.97
C ASP A 250 -16.59 -25.45 11.51
N PRO A 251 -17.88 -25.37 11.14
CA PRO A 251 -18.30 -25.05 9.79
C PRO A 251 -17.80 -23.69 9.29
N SER A 252 -17.61 -22.73 10.20
CA SER A 252 -17.12 -21.38 9.85
C SER A 252 -15.68 -21.38 9.36
N LEU A 253 -14.82 -22.25 9.92
CA LEU A 253 -13.45 -22.43 9.47
C LEU A 253 -13.37 -23.15 8.10
N ALA A 254 -14.29 -24.09 7.83
CA ALA A 254 -14.41 -24.70 6.51
C ALA A 254 -14.82 -23.66 5.46
N LEU A 255 -15.77 -22.79 5.79
CA LEU A 255 -16.18 -21.68 4.93
C LEU A 255 -15.03 -20.68 4.69
N TYR A 256 -14.23 -20.38 5.73
CA TYR A 256 -13.02 -19.55 5.59
C TYR A 256 -12.05 -20.16 4.57
N ARG A 257 -11.72 -21.45 4.72
CA ARG A 257 -10.84 -22.19 3.80
C ARG A 257 -11.34 -22.09 2.36
N ASP A 258 -12.61 -22.39 2.12
CA ASP A 258 -13.19 -22.44 0.78
C ASP A 258 -13.21 -21.03 0.14
N ASN A 259 -13.49 -20.00 0.92
CA ASN A 259 -13.42 -18.63 0.45
C ASN A 259 -12.01 -18.23 -0.01
N ILE A 260 -10.98 -18.49 0.83
CA ILE A 260 -9.63 -18.06 0.50
C ILE A 260 -9.01 -18.85 -0.65
N LEU A 261 -9.39 -20.13 -0.78
CA LEU A 261 -8.88 -21.01 -1.85
C LEU A 261 -9.55 -20.75 -3.20
N PHE A 262 -10.88 -20.64 -3.23
CA PHE A 262 -11.62 -20.62 -4.49
C PHE A 262 -12.09 -19.21 -4.87
N ARG A 263 -12.74 -18.49 -3.95
CA ARG A 263 -13.33 -17.19 -4.24
C ARG A 263 -12.27 -16.11 -4.46
N GLN A 264 -11.22 -16.10 -3.65
CA GLN A 264 -10.17 -15.07 -3.72
C GLN A 264 -9.08 -15.39 -4.75
N THR A 265 -8.89 -16.65 -5.14
CA THR A 265 -7.84 -17.05 -6.09
C THR A 265 -8.36 -17.23 -7.50
N VAL A 266 -9.49 -17.91 -7.69
CA VAL A 266 -10.03 -18.24 -9.02
C VAL A 266 -11.07 -17.22 -9.47
N THR A 267 -12.16 -17.06 -8.70
CA THR A 267 -13.31 -16.24 -9.09
C THR A 267 -12.93 -14.77 -9.24
N ARG A 268 -12.07 -14.24 -8.36
CA ARG A 268 -11.67 -12.83 -8.39
C ARG A 268 -10.90 -12.42 -9.64
N TYR A 269 -10.13 -13.33 -10.26
CA TYR A 269 -9.39 -13.05 -11.49
C TYR A 269 -10.20 -13.32 -12.74
N ALA A 270 -11.15 -14.28 -12.68
CA ALA A 270 -11.99 -14.64 -13.81
C ALA A 270 -13.21 -13.73 -13.93
N ASP A 271 -13.87 -13.39 -12.83
CA ASP A 271 -15.11 -12.60 -12.80
C ASP A 271 -15.03 -11.54 -11.67
N SER A 272 -14.39 -10.42 -11.98
CA SER A 272 -14.21 -9.32 -11.05
C SER A 272 -15.43 -8.41 -11.05
N TRP A 273 -16.12 -8.29 -9.91
CA TRP A 273 -17.27 -7.39 -9.71
C TRP A 273 -16.93 -6.00 -9.14
N HIS A 274 -15.65 -5.75 -8.76
CA HIS A 274 -15.20 -4.47 -8.23
C HIS A 274 -14.05 -3.88 -9.05
N HIS A 275 -13.99 -2.54 -9.11
CA HIS A 275 -12.91 -1.78 -9.75
C HIS A 275 -12.70 -2.09 -11.23
N ILE A 276 -13.79 -2.36 -11.98
CA ILE A 276 -13.72 -2.59 -13.42
C ILE A 276 -13.16 -1.35 -14.11
N LYS A 277 -12.06 -1.51 -14.84
CA LYS A 277 -11.37 -0.46 -15.58
C LYS A 277 -10.95 -0.95 -16.97
N PRO A 278 -10.84 -0.04 -17.97
CA PRO A 278 -10.45 -0.42 -19.33
C PRO A 278 -9.03 -0.98 -19.40
N PHE A 279 -8.70 -1.70 -20.47
CA PHE A 279 -7.39 -2.32 -20.67
C PHE A 279 -6.23 -1.33 -20.58
N TRP A 280 -6.40 -0.11 -21.08
CA TRP A 280 -5.38 0.95 -21.10
C TRP A 280 -5.25 1.76 -19.80
N TYR A 281 -6.01 1.43 -18.76
CA TYR A 281 -6.07 2.15 -17.49
C TYR A 281 -4.69 2.50 -16.93
N TYR A 282 -3.77 1.53 -16.89
CA TYR A 282 -2.44 1.78 -16.34
C TYR A 282 -1.61 2.75 -17.17
N LEU A 283 -1.72 2.68 -18.50
CA LEU A 283 -0.93 3.52 -19.40
C LEU A 283 -1.38 4.97 -19.39
N VAL A 284 -2.68 5.21 -19.21
CA VAL A 284 -3.28 6.55 -19.35
C VAL A 284 -3.51 7.21 -17.97
N GLU A 285 -4.00 6.46 -16.99
CA GLU A 285 -4.39 7.04 -15.70
C GLU A 285 -3.30 6.90 -14.63
N VAL A 286 -2.51 5.82 -14.63
CA VAL A 286 -1.59 5.52 -13.51
C VAL A 286 -0.16 5.96 -13.83
N ILE A 287 0.44 5.46 -14.90
CA ILE A 287 1.84 5.69 -15.23
C ILE A 287 2.17 7.19 -15.36
N PRO A 288 1.38 8.02 -16.08
CA PRO A 288 1.74 9.41 -16.28
C PRO A 288 1.92 10.21 -15.00
N LEU A 289 1.06 10.00 -14.01
CA LEU A 289 1.02 10.78 -12.76
C LEU A 289 1.83 10.13 -11.63
N PHE A 290 1.67 8.82 -11.45
CA PHE A 290 2.22 8.13 -10.28
C PHE A 290 3.68 7.70 -10.44
N TRP A 291 4.19 7.57 -11.68
CA TRP A 291 5.57 7.20 -11.95
C TRP A 291 6.50 8.39 -12.28
N LEU A 292 6.04 9.60 -11.97
CA LEU A 292 6.92 10.79 -12.02
C LEU A 292 8.15 10.59 -11.13
N PRO A 293 9.35 11.00 -11.59
CA PRO A 293 9.67 11.72 -12.83
C PRO A 293 9.96 10.79 -14.02
N ILE A 294 9.95 9.47 -13.84
CA ILE A 294 10.35 8.49 -14.88
C ILE A 294 9.37 8.52 -16.05
N SER A 295 8.07 8.72 -15.79
CA SER A 295 7.05 8.78 -16.84
C SER A 295 7.33 9.88 -17.87
N ILE A 296 7.74 11.06 -17.45
CA ILE A 296 8.16 12.15 -18.39
C ILE A 296 9.43 11.74 -19.16
N ALA A 297 10.32 10.95 -18.56
CA ALA A 297 11.57 10.53 -19.19
C ALA A 297 11.39 9.44 -20.27
N LEU A 298 10.25 8.71 -20.28
CA LEU A 298 10.01 7.56 -21.16
C LEU A 298 10.29 7.84 -22.65
N PRO A 299 9.87 8.97 -23.27
CA PRO A 299 10.14 9.21 -24.68
C PRO A 299 11.63 9.20 -25.05
N TRP A 300 12.50 9.60 -24.11
CA TRP A 300 13.96 9.55 -24.31
C TRP A 300 14.57 8.23 -23.89
N LEU A 301 14.01 7.51 -22.94
CA LEU A 301 14.52 6.23 -22.44
C LEU A 301 14.23 5.07 -23.41
N ILE A 302 13.04 5.04 -24.03
CA ILE A 302 12.62 3.97 -24.94
C ILE A 302 13.62 3.74 -26.10
N PRO A 303 14.14 4.77 -26.81
CA PRO A 303 15.16 4.58 -27.85
C PRO A 303 16.44 3.93 -27.34
N PHE A 304 16.88 4.28 -26.12
CA PHE A 304 18.06 3.66 -25.52
C PHE A 304 17.82 2.18 -25.20
N TRP A 305 16.68 1.85 -24.62
CA TRP A 305 16.30 0.46 -24.33
C TRP A 305 16.19 -0.36 -25.60
N TYR A 306 15.57 0.18 -26.64
CA TYR A 306 15.47 -0.48 -27.94
C TYR A 306 16.86 -0.79 -28.54
N SER A 307 17.76 0.18 -28.50
CA SER A 307 19.14 -0.01 -28.95
C SER A 307 19.89 -1.08 -28.12
N ALA A 308 19.71 -1.08 -26.80
CA ALA A 308 20.32 -2.07 -25.92
C ALA A 308 19.79 -3.49 -26.19
N ILE A 309 18.47 -3.62 -26.41
CA ILE A 309 17.84 -4.91 -26.75
C ILE A 309 18.38 -5.43 -28.10
N LYS A 310 18.46 -4.59 -29.12
CA LYS A 310 19.06 -4.99 -30.41
C LYS A 310 20.49 -5.53 -30.26
N LYS A 311 21.23 -4.97 -29.31
CA LYS A 311 22.59 -5.45 -28.99
C LYS A 311 22.62 -6.68 -28.10
N GLY A 312 21.47 -7.21 -27.66
CA GLY A 312 21.36 -8.35 -26.76
C GLY A 312 21.84 -8.06 -25.33
N ASP A 313 21.64 -6.85 -24.82
CA ASP A 313 21.96 -6.54 -23.41
C ASP A 313 20.91 -7.11 -22.48
N ALA A 314 21.22 -8.23 -21.85
CA ALA A 314 20.34 -8.93 -20.93
C ALA A 314 19.98 -8.09 -19.69
N ARG A 315 20.83 -7.12 -19.28
CA ARG A 315 20.59 -6.24 -18.13
C ARG A 315 19.39 -5.33 -18.35
N ILE A 316 19.07 -5.04 -19.62
CA ILE A 316 17.90 -4.26 -20.01
C ILE A 316 16.75 -5.19 -20.42
N LEU A 317 17.05 -6.22 -21.24
CA LEU A 317 16.01 -7.08 -21.79
C LEU A 317 15.23 -7.84 -20.70
N LEU A 318 15.90 -8.40 -19.69
CA LEU A 318 15.24 -9.20 -18.66
C LEU A 318 14.26 -8.38 -17.83
N PRO A 319 14.67 -7.26 -17.19
CA PRO A 319 13.74 -6.45 -16.42
C PRO A 319 12.65 -5.79 -17.29
N LEU A 320 12.98 -5.29 -18.49
CA LEU A 320 11.99 -4.64 -19.35
C LEU A 320 10.96 -5.64 -19.87
N GLY A 321 11.40 -6.82 -20.30
CA GLY A 321 10.49 -7.89 -20.73
C GLY A 321 9.58 -8.33 -19.58
N TRP A 322 10.10 -8.42 -18.36
CA TRP A 322 9.31 -8.71 -17.19
C TRP A 322 8.29 -7.58 -16.88
N ILE A 323 8.69 -6.30 -16.95
CA ILE A 323 7.77 -5.15 -16.78
C ILE A 323 6.60 -5.25 -17.76
N VAL A 324 6.88 -5.50 -19.05
CA VAL A 324 5.85 -5.63 -20.08
C VAL A 324 4.89 -6.77 -19.75
N LEU A 325 5.40 -7.93 -19.34
CA LEU A 325 4.57 -9.08 -18.96
C LEU A 325 3.70 -8.80 -17.74
N VAL A 326 4.22 -8.10 -16.73
CA VAL A 326 3.45 -7.70 -15.54
C VAL A 326 2.36 -6.69 -15.90
N LEU A 327 2.67 -5.69 -16.73
CA LEU A 327 1.67 -4.72 -17.19
C LEU A 327 0.57 -5.41 -18.00
N LEU A 328 0.92 -6.33 -18.89
CA LEU A 328 -0.05 -7.13 -19.65
C LEU A 328 -0.90 -7.98 -18.72
N PHE A 329 -0.29 -8.68 -17.75
CA PHE A 329 -1.01 -9.51 -16.78
C PHE A 329 -2.12 -8.74 -16.05
N PHE A 330 -1.79 -7.57 -15.50
CA PHE A 330 -2.77 -6.75 -14.80
C PHE A 330 -3.74 -6.00 -15.74
N SER A 331 -3.34 -5.71 -16.98
CA SER A 331 -4.21 -5.05 -17.97
C SER A 331 -5.30 -5.97 -18.50
N VAL A 332 -5.05 -7.28 -18.57
CA VAL A 332 -6.04 -8.28 -18.99
C VAL A 332 -7.09 -8.51 -17.90
N SER A 333 -6.71 -8.46 -16.62
CA SER A 333 -7.67 -8.59 -15.50
C SER A 333 -8.69 -7.45 -15.51
N PRO A 334 -10.01 -7.72 -15.37
CA PRO A 334 -11.04 -6.67 -15.35
C PRO A 334 -10.90 -5.72 -14.15
N GLY A 335 -10.66 -6.25 -12.96
CA GLY A 335 -10.51 -5.47 -11.73
C GLY A 335 -9.11 -4.87 -11.59
N LYS A 336 -9.00 -3.53 -11.63
CA LYS A 336 -7.72 -2.82 -11.63
C LYS A 336 -7.68 -1.75 -10.53
N ARG A 337 -6.57 -1.74 -9.77
CA ARG A 337 -6.19 -0.64 -8.88
C ARG A 337 -4.81 -0.13 -9.29
N GLY A 338 -4.60 1.18 -9.21
CA GLY A 338 -3.31 1.80 -9.62
C GLY A 338 -2.09 1.22 -8.92
N VAL A 339 -2.27 0.74 -7.70
CA VAL A 339 -1.20 0.15 -6.88
C VAL A 339 -0.72 -1.22 -7.36
N TYR A 340 -1.48 -1.95 -8.18
CA TYR A 340 -1.10 -3.30 -8.63
C TYR A 340 0.17 -3.33 -9.47
N ILE A 341 0.48 -2.24 -10.18
CA ILE A 341 1.70 -2.12 -10.99
C ILE A 341 2.90 -1.53 -10.22
N LEU A 342 2.76 -1.26 -8.91
CA LEU A 342 3.87 -0.79 -8.08
C LEU A 342 5.13 -1.68 -8.17
N PRO A 343 5.03 -3.03 -8.20
CA PRO A 343 6.22 -3.89 -8.30
C PRO A 343 7.06 -3.71 -9.58
N ALA A 344 6.49 -3.13 -10.63
CA ALA A 344 7.23 -2.82 -11.85
C ALA A 344 8.19 -1.64 -11.69
N LEU A 345 7.91 -0.73 -10.76
CA LEU A 345 8.65 0.52 -10.58
C LEU A 345 10.12 0.32 -10.15
N PRO A 346 10.49 -0.61 -9.23
CA PRO A 346 11.88 -0.91 -8.91
C PRO A 346 12.70 -1.34 -10.13
N MET A 347 12.14 -2.19 -10.98
CA MET A 347 12.82 -2.65 -12.20
C MET A 347 12.88 -1.56 -13.26
N LEU A 348 11.87 -0.70 -13.35
CA LEU A 348 11.87 0.47 -14.23
C LEU A 348 12.96 1.48 -13.83
N ALA A 349 13.08 1.78 -12.54
CA ALA A 349 14.14 2.64 -12.01
C ALA A 349 15.54 2.05 -12.31
N LEU A 350 15.69 0.74 -12.15
CA LEU A 350 16.91 0.00 -12.43
C LEU A 350 17.37 0.20 -13.89
N ILE A 351 16.51 -0.07 -14.88
CA ILE A 351 16.87 0.03 -16.31
C ILE A 351 16.96 1.47 -16.83
N SER A 352 16.40 2.42 -16.12
CA SER A 352 16.46 3.85 -16.48
C SER A 352 17.78 4.48 -16.07
N ALA A 353 18.39 4.01 -14.99
CA ALA A 353 19.55 4.63 -14.38
C ALA A 353 20.77 4.80 -15.31
N PRO A 354 21.16 3.83 -16.15
CA PRO A 354 22.35 3.98 -17.03
C PRO A 354 22.22 5.10 -18.07
N TYR A 355 20.98 5.49 -18.38
CA TYR A 355 20.68 6.48 -19.42
C TYR A 355 20.19 7.81 -18.86
N PHE A 356 19.92 7.88 -17.57
CA PHE A 356 19.22 9.01 -16.96
C PHE A 356 20.02 10.31 -17.00
N ASP A 357 21.34 10.25 -16.88
CA ASP A 357 22.21 11.43 -17.07
C ASP A 357 22.04 12.06 -18.45
N SER A 358 21.89 11.22 -19.48
CA SER A 358 21.64 11.72 -20.84
C SER A 358 20.28 12.39 -20.98
N VAL A 359 19.28 11.93 -20.20
CA VAL A 359 17.92 12.48 -20.20
C VAL A 359 17.86 13.81 -19.45
N VAL A 360 18.46 13.90 -18.25
CA VAL A 360 18.43 15.15 -17.45
C VAL A 360 19.16 16.31 -18.11
N ASN A 361 20.13 16.01 -18.99
CA ASN A 361 20.84 17.02 -19.79
C ASN A 361 20.01 17.53 -20.99
N LYS A 362 18.88 16.89 -21.32
CA LYS A 362 17.95 17.40 -22.34
C LYS A 362 17.18 18.60 -21.78
N LYS A 363 17.34 19.76 -22.41
CA LYS A 363 16.65 20.99 -21.99
C LYS A 363 15.13 20.78 -21.91
N VAL A 364 14.55 20.13 -22.91
CA VAL A 364 13.10 19.86 -22.97
C VAL A 364 12.63 19.06 -21.76
N PHE A 365 13.30 17.95 -21.40
CA PHE A 365 12.97 17.17 -20.21
C PHE A 365 13.04 18.01 -18.93
N SER A 366 14.14 18.71 -18.74
CA SER A 366 14.35 19.55 -17.55
C SER A 366 13.29 20.66 -17.41
N TRP A 367 12.93 21.31 -18.52
CA TRP A 367 11.89 22.34 -18.53
C TRP A 367 10.49 21.78 -18.32
N LEU A 368 10.15 20.63 -18.93
CA LEU A 368 8.87 19.96 -18.70
C LEU A 368 8.70 19.58 -17.23
N LEU A 369 9.72 18.97 -16.64
CA LEU A 369 9.68 18.58 -15.23
C LEU A 369 9.56 19.79 -14.31
N TRP A 370 10.31 20.86 -14.59
CA TRP A 370 10.21 22.13 -13.87
C TRP A 370 8.82 22.75 -14.03
N GLY A 371 8.26 22.76 -15.23
CA GLY A 371 6.93 23.28 -15.52
C GLY A 371 5.82 22.53 -14.75
N VAL A 372 5.92 21.20 -14.66
CA VAL A 372 5.00 20.40 -13.83
C VAL A 372 5.09 20.83 -12.36
N VAL A 373 6.30 20.96 -11.82
CA VAL A 373 6.49 21.41 -10.43
C VAL A 373 5.95 22.81 -10.23
N PHE A 374 6.20 23.73 -11.16
CA PHE A 374 5.67 25.10 -11.12
C PHE A 374 4.15 25.13 -11.07
N LEU A 375 3.48 24.41 -11.98
CA LEU A 375 2.02 24.33 -12.03
C LEU A 375 1.43 23.74 -10.74
N LEU A 376 2.03 22.67 -10.20
CA LEU A 376 1.59 22.08 -8.94
C LEU A 376 1.78 23.06 -7.77
N SER A 377 2.92 23.77 -7.74
CA SER A 377 3.21 24.74 -6.67
C SER A 377 2.26 25.94 -6.70
N VAL A 378 2.00 26.50 -7.89
CA VAL A 378 1.02 27.59 -8.06
C VAL A 378 -0.39 27.10 -7.75
N GLY A 379 -0.74 25.88 -8.14
CA GLY A 379 -2.03 25.27 -7.79
C GLY A 379 -2.23 25.14 -6.26
N LEU A 380 -1.21 24.65 -5.53
CA LEU A 380 -1.26 24.58 -4.05
C LEU A 380 -1.39 25.97 -3.42
N LEU A 381 -0.60 26.93 -3.91
CA LEU A 381 -0.63 28.32 -3.41
C LEU A 381 -2.00 28.97 -3.67
N GLY A 382 -2.52 28.84 -4.89
CA GLY A 382 -3.81 29.38 -5.28
C GLY A 382 -4.98 28.75 -4.51
N PHE A 383 -4.91 27.44 -4.27
CA PHE A 383 -5.90 26.74 -3.43
C PHE A 383 -5.84 27.23 -1.98
N GLY A 384 -4.65 27.43 -1.41
CA GLY A 384 -4.50 28.04 -0.09
C GLY A 384 -5.03 29.47 -0.03
N PHE A 385 -4.73 30.29 -1.05
CA PHE A 385 -5.20 31.67 -1.14
C PHE A 385 -6.72 31.78 -1.26
N SER A 386 -7.37 30.84 -1.95
CA SER A 386 -8.84 30.84 -2.09
C SER A 386 -9.59 30.74 -0.76
N GLY A 387 -8.99 30.09 0.25
CA GLY A 387 -9.57 30.06 1.60
C GLY A 387 -9.42 31.38 2.35
N ILE A 388 -8.31 32.11 2.11
CA ILE A 388 -8.09 33.42 2.75
C ILE A 388 -9.07 34.47 2.23
N VAL A 389 -9.41 34.41 0.91
CA VAL A 389 -10.39 35.31 0.30
C VAL A 389 -11.83 34.81 0.45
N GLU A 390 -12.05 33.78 1.26
CA GLU A 390 -13.37 33.22 1.56
C GLU A 390 -14.16 32.83 0.30
N ALA A 391 -13.47 32.27 -0.70
CA ALA A 391 -14.14 31.85 -1.94
C ALA A 391 -15.28 30.88 -1.62
N SER A 392 -16.42 30.99 -2.32
CA SER A 392 -17.65 30.27 -2.01
C SER A 392 -17.50 28.73 -1.94
N PHE A 393 -16.61 28.16 -2.76
CA PHE A 393 -16.30 26.73 -2.70
C PHE A 393 -15.46 26.37 -1.46
N ALA A 394 -14.60 27.29 -1.00
CA ALA A 394 -13.77 27.10 0.17
C ALA A 394 -14.63 27.05 1.44
N LEU A 395 -15.57 27.99 1.59
CA LEU A 395 -16.52 27.99 2.70
C LEU A 395 -17.37 26.71 2.74
N LYS A 396 -17.85 26.25 1.57
CA LYS A 396 -18.59 24.98 1.48
C LYS A 396 -17.76 23.76 1.89
N LEU A 397 -16.44 23.77 1.61
CA LEU A 397 -15.54 22.71 2.05
C LEU A 397 -15.33 22.73 3.57
N GLU A 398 -15.15 23.92 4.16
CA GLU A 398 -15.04 24.07 5.61
C GLU A 398 -16.32 23.62 6.32
N GLU A 399 -17.48 24.08 5.85
CA GLU A 399 -18.78 23.67 6.40
C GLU A 399 -18.98 22.15 6.33
N LYS A 400 -18.63 21.56 5.18
CA LYS A 400 -18.82 20.13 4.95
C LYS A 400 -17.89 19.25 5.78
N PHE A 401 -16.63 19.64 5.95
CA PHE A 401 -15.59 18.80 6.57
C PHE A 401 -15.19 19.25 7.97
N GLY A 402 -15.64 20.41 8.43
CA GLY A 402 -15.22 21.00 9.71
C GLY A 402 -13.72 21.29 9.77
N LEU A 403 -13.06 21.54 8.63
CA LEU A 403 -11.62 21.62 8.48
C LEU A 403 -11.22 22.84 7.66
N SER A 404 -10.29 23.64 8.20
CA SER A 404 -9.69 24.80 7.50
C SER A 404 -8.24 24.51 7.08
N PRO A 405 -8.00 23.96 5.88
CA PRO A 405 -6.67 23.53 5.43
C PRO A 405 -5.85 24.64 4.74
N TRP A 406 -6.38 25.87 4.69
CA TRP A 406 -5.88 26.93 3.80
C TRP A 406 -4.45 27.36 4.11
N MET A 407 -4.12 27.52 5.40
CA MET A 407 -2.74 27.86 5.81
C MET A 407 -1.75 26.76 5.46
N PHE A 408 -2.13 25.49 5.56
CA PHE A 408 -1.30 24.38 5.12
C PHE A 408 -0.98 24.47 3.62
N PHE A 409 -2.01 24.70 2.78
CA PHE A 409 -1.81 24.82 1.33
C PHE A 409 -1.03 26.09 0.96
N LEU A 410 -1.29 27.21 1.63
CA LEU A 410 -0.60 28.47 1.41
C LEU A 410 0.90 28.34 1.71
N VAL A 411 1.25 27.83 2.88
CA VAL A 411 2.64 27.66 3.31
C VAL A 411 3.35 26.62 2.43
N THR A 412 2.71 25.47 2.19
CA THR A 412 3.27 24.42 1.33
C THR A 412 3.46 24.93 -0.11
N GLY A 413 2.46 25.61 -0.66
CA GLY A 413 2.52 26.24 -1.98
C GLY A 413 3.62 27.31 -2.05
N GLY A 414 3.74 28.17 -1.05
CA GLY A 414 4.78 29.18 -0.95
C GLY A 414 6.20 28.58 -0.92
N LEU A 415 6.42 27.56 -0.09
CA LEU A 415 7.70 26.86 -0.02
C LEU A 415 8.05 26.15 -1.34
N THR A 416 7.08 25.51 -1.98
CA THR A 416 7.31 24.83 -3.26
C THR A 416 7.46 25.81 -4.42
N CYS A 417 6.80 26.97 -4.40
CA CYS A 417 7.09 28.07 -5.34
C CYS A 417 8.51 28.61 -5.16
N LEU A 418 8.99 28.75 -3.92
CA LEU A 418 10.38 29.13 -3.66
C LEU A 418 11.37 28.14 -4.28
N VAL A 419 11.07 26.83 -4.21
CA VAL A 419 11.87 25.79 -4.89
C VAL A 419 11.93 26.03 -6.40
N THR A 420 10.81 26.39 -7.04
CA THR A 420 10.81 26.68 -8.49
C THR A 420 11.63 27.92 -8.82
N VAL A 421 11.57 28.97 -8.01
CA VAL A 421 12.37 30.18 -8.17
C VAL A 421 13.87 29.88 -8.04
N ILE A 422 14.28 29.14 -6.99
CA ILE A 422 15.68 28.76 -6.78
C ILE A 422 16.23 27.93 -7.95
N THR A 423 15.42 27.00 -8.47
CA THR A 423 15.84 26.08 -9.55
C THR A 423 15.72 26.67 -10.95
N SER A 424 15.05 27.80 -11.13
CA SER A 424 14.89 28.49 -12.42
C SER A 424 16.21 29.00 -13.02
N ARG A 425 17.21 29.34 -12.18
CA ARG A 425 18.52 29.86 -12.60
C ARG A 425 19.60 28.77 -12.75
N GLY A 426 19.23 27.50 -12.72
CA GLY A 426 20.21 26.41 -12.70
C GLY A 426 19.77 25.14 -13.41
N LYS A 427 19.94 24.00 -12.74
CA LYS A 427 19.52 22.68 -13.22
C LYS A 427 18.05 22.47 -12.91
N HIS A 428 17.17 22.81 -13.83
CA HIS A 428 15.69 22.75 -13.70
C HIS A 428 15.16 21.41 -13.20
N TRP A 429 15.79 20.28 -13.59
CA TRP A 429 15.39 18.95 -13.13
C TRP A 429 15.49 18.78 -11.61
N LYS A 430 16.29 19.59 -10.89
CA LYS A 430 16.39 19.57 -9.43
C LYS A 430 15.12 20.05 -8.74
N ALA A 431 14.21 20.70 -9.46
CA ALA A 431 12.93 21.13 -8.90
C ALA A 431 12.15 19.94 -8.34
N TRP A 432 12.14 18.79 -9.04
CA TRP A 432 11.37 17.62 -8.62
C TRP A 432 11.79 17.07 -7.26
N PRO A 433 13.07 16.69 -7.00
CA PRO A 433 13.45 16.17 -5.70
C PRO A 433 13.19 17.17 -4.56
N TYR A 434 13.46 18.45 -4.75
CA TYR A 434 13.21 19.45 -3.71
C TYR A 434 11.71 19.66 -3.46
N PHE A 435 10.91 19.73 -4.51
CA PHE A 435 9.45 19.80 -4.43
C PHE A 435 8.89 18.61 -3.65
N LEU A 436 9.29 17.39 -4.04
CA LEU A 436 8.74 16.19 -3.43
C LEU A 436 9.15 16.05 -1.96
N CYS A 437 10.41 16.37 -1.61
CA CYS A 437 10.86 16.38 -0.22
C CYS A 437 10.09 17.42 0.62
N THR A 438 9.87 18.62 0.10
CA THR A 438 9.11 19.68 0.78
C THR A 438 7.65 19.28 0.97
N LEU A 439 6.98 18.88 -0.12
CA LEU A 439 5.59 18.44 -0.09
C LEU A 439 5.40 17.28 0.89
N TRP A 440 6.32 16.31 0.84
CA TRP A 440 6.23 15.11 1.67
C TRP A 440 6.50 15.39 3.15
N GLY A 441 7.47 16.24 3.45
CA GLY A 441 7.73 16.70 4.82
C GLY A 441 6.52 17.42 5.41
N MET A 442 5.92 18.35 4.66
CA MET A 442 4.72 19.08 5.09
C MET A 442 3.52 18.15 5.27
N TYR A 443 3.27 17.25 4.31
CA TYR A 443 2.17 16.30 4.37
C TYR A 443 2.31 15.30 5.51
N ALA A 444 3.51 14.71 5.69
CA ALA A 444 3.75 13.69 6.71
C ALA A 444 3.84 14.22 8.15
N THR A 445 3.85 15.53 8.32
CA THR A 445 3.84 16.20 9.64
C THR A 445 2.52 16.96 9.82
N TRP A 446 2.46 18.20 9.39
CA TRP A 446 1.27 19.04 9.53
C TRP A 446 0.04 18.50 8.80
N GLY A 447 0.19 17.97 7.57
CA GLY A 447 -0.93 17.36 6.83
C GLY A 447 -1.56 16.18 7.58
N TYR A 448 -0.77 15.36 8.27
CA TYR A 448 -1.27 14.25 9.08
C TYR A 448 -2.14 14.73 10.23
N THR A 449 -1.65 15.68 11.03
CA THR A 449 -2.42 16.21 12.17
C THR A 449 -3.67 16.94 11.71
N LEU A 450 -3.60 17.66 10.58
CA LEU A 450 -4.73 18.40 10.02
C LEU A 450 -5.86 17.48 9.55
N LEU A 451 -5.52 16.32 8.96
CA LEU A 451 -6.50 15.40 8.39
C LEU A 451 -7.02 14.35 9.39
N GLU A 452 -6.45 14.26 10.57
CA GLU A 452 -6.75 13.21 11.55
C GLU A 452 -8.25 13.14 11.90
N ASP A 453 -8.84 14.28 12.27
CA ASP A 453 -10.23 14.34 12.71
C ASP A 453 -11.25 14.03 11.59
N VAL A 454 -10.90 14.34 10.34
CA VAL A 454 -11.75 14.02 9.18
C VAL A 454 -11.63 12.56 8.76
N LYS A 455 -10.46 11.97 8.99
CA LYS A 455 -10.11 10.60 8.56
C LYS A 455 -10.44 9.53 9.59
N THR A 456 -10.58 9.91 10.86
CA THR A 456 -10.90 8.99 11.96
C THR A 456 -12.26 9.32 12.57
N PRO A 457 -12.96 8.37 13.20
CA PRO A 457 -14.23 8.62 13.87
C PRO A 457 -14.09 9.16 15.31
N LYS A 458 -12.92 9.65 15.71
CA LYS A 458 -12.65 10.09 17.08
C LYS A 458 -13.57 11.22 17.52
N SER A 459 -13.82 12.19 16.64
CA SER A 459 -14.77 13.29 16.91
C SER A 459 -16.19 12.77 17.11
N VAL A 460 -16.61 11.76 16.33
CA VAL A 460 -17.92 11.11 16.49
C VAL A 460 -18.04 10.45 17.86
N PHE A 461 -17.04 9.65 18.27
CA PHE A 461 -17.04 9.03 19.61
C PHE A 461 -16.95 10.06 20.74
N GLY A 462 -16.20 11.15 20.56
CA GLY A 462 -16.17 12.26 21.53
C GLY A 462 -17.54 12.94 21.70
N ASN A 463 -18.35 13.03 20.65
CA ASN A 463 -19.72 13.55 20.72
C ASN A 463 -20.67 12.52 21.33
N ILE A 464 -20.53 11.23 21.01
CA ILE A 464 -21.28 10.15 21.67
C ILE A 464 -21.01 10.16 23.18
N GLU A 465 -19.74 10.31 23.60
CA GLU A 465 -19.39 10.37 25.02
C GLU A 465 -20.04 11.56 25.76
N LYS A 466 -20.19 12.71 25.08
CA LYS A 466 -20.93 13.86 25.64
C LYS A 466 -22.42 13.58 25.80
N GLU A 467 -23.01 12.82 24.88
CA GLU A 467 -24.46 12.54 24.85
C GLU A 467 -24.85 11.45 25.85
N ILE A 468 -24.13 10.35 25.90
CA ILE A 468 -24.48 9.17 26.73
C ILE A 468 -23.56 8.94 27.92
N GLY A 469 -22.46 9.69 28.06
CA GLY A 469 -21.46 9.50 29.11
C GLY A 469 -20.58 8.26 28.91
N LYS A 470 -19.68 8.03 29.89
CA LYS A 470 -18.77 6.84 29.90
C LYS A 470 -19.39 5.61 30.57
N HIS A 471 -20.70 5.47 30.58
CA HIS A 471 -21.40 4.38 31.28
C HIS A 471 -21.41 3.09 30.45
N ASP A 472 -21.91 2.00 31.06
CA ASP A 472 -22.08 0.67 30.46
C ASP A 472 -23.04 0.69 29.26
N ALA A 473 -22.57 1.27 28.16
CA ALA A 473 -23.30 1.36 26.92
C ALA A 473 -22.68 0.40 25.88
N THR A 474 -23.54 -0.27 25.12
CA THR A 474 -23.17 -1.06 23.96
C THR A 474 -23.71 -0.42 22.70
N ILE A 475 -22.89 -0.25 21.68
CA ILE A 475 -23.26 0.39 20.43
C ILE A 475 -23.39 -0.66 19.33
N ALA A 476 -24.56 -0.79 18.73
CA ALA A 476 -24.75 -1.55 17.50
C ALA A 476 -24.35 -0.70 16.30
N LEU A 477 -23.37 -1.13 15.54
CA LEU A 477 -22.89 -0.45 14.34
C LEU A 477 -23.60 -1.06 13.11
N VAL A 478 -24.39 -0.25 12.45
CA VAL A 478 -25.01 -0.57 11.15
C VAL A 478 -24.14 0.02 10.03
N ASP A 479 -24.02 -0.72 8.94
CA ASP A 479 -23.11 -0.40 7.84
C ASP A 479 -21.64 -0.51 8.29
N PHE A 480 -21.23 -1.76 8.55
CA PHE A 480 -19.96 -2.13 9.19
C PHE A 480 -18.76 -1.33 8.66
N SER A 481 -17.96 -0.79 9.57
CA SER A 481 -16.78 -0.02 9.24
C SER A 481 -15.67 -0.23 10.27
N GLU A 482 -14.54 -0.79 9.85
CA GLU A 482 -13.44 -1.20 10.72
C GLU A 482 -12.88 -0.06 11.59
N GLN A 483 -12.87 1.18 11.09
CA GLN A 483 -12.37 2.32 11.87
C GLN A 483 -13.26 2.60 13.10
N PHE A 484 -14.56 2.37 13.03
CA PHE A 484 -15.44 2.56 14.17
C PHE A 484 -15.19 1.51 15.25
N ILE A 485 -14.83 0.30 14.86
CA ILE A 485 -14.45 -0.76 15.79
C ILE A 485 -13.10 -0.47 16.44
N LEU A 486 -12.11 -0.10 15.62
CA LEU A 486 -10.75 0.16 16.08
C LEU A 486 -10.66 1.32 17.10
N PHE A 487 -11.53 2.33 16.97
CA PHE A 487 -11.49 3.55 17.80
C PHE A 487 -12.64 3.65 18.81
N SER A 488 -13.53 2.67 18.88
CA SER A 488 -14.63 2.72 19.84
C SER A 488 -14.11 2.56 21.28
N PRO A 489 -14.53 3.46 22.21
CA PRO A 489 -14.34 3.24 23.64
C PRO A 489 -15.44 2.35 24.24
N TYR A 490 -16.45 1.98 23.45
CA TYR A 490 -17.59 1.16 23.87
C TYR A 490 -17.54 -0.24 23.24
N PRO A 491 -18.10 -1.26 23.89
CA PRO A 491 -18.44 -2.52 23.23
C PRO A 491 -19.26 -2.28 21.96
N ILE A 492 -18.86 -2.90 20.85
CA ILE A 492 -19.52 -2.81 19.56
C ILE A 492 -20.22 -4.13 19.25
N VAL A 493 -21.46 -4.05 18.83
CA VAL A 493 -22.18 -5.14 18.18
C VAL A 493 -22.32 -4.82 16.70
N HIS A 494 -22.14 -5.80 15.83
CA HIS A 494 -22.39 -5.65 14.40
C HIS A 494 -23.03 -6.91 13.80
N PHE A 495 -23.53 -6.79 12.57
CA PHE A 495 -24.40 -7.78 11.94
C PHE A 495 -23.75 -8.40 10.68
N GLY A 496 -22.44 -8.44 10.64
CA GLY A 496 -21.64 -8.98 9.53
C GLY A 496 -21.33 -7.95 8.44
N TYR A 497 -20.14 -8.03 7.91
CA TYR A 497 -19.64 -7.11 6.86
C TYR A 497 -20.32 -7.29 5.51
N HIS A 498 -20.69 -8.52 5.18
CA HIS A 498 -21.32 -8.85 3.90
C HIS A 498 -22.86 -8.85 3.94
N THR A 499 -23.44 -8.62 5.10
CA THR A 499 -24.89 -8.58 5.30
C THR A 499 -25.46 -7.30 4.66
N PRO A 500 -26.50 -7.38 3.84
CA PRO A 500 -27.15 -6.20 3.26
C PRO A 500 -27.62 -5.22 4.33
N THR A 501 -27.53 -3.91 4.06
CA THR A 501 -27.83 -2.87 5.05
C THR A 501 -29.25 -2.97 5.62
N ASP A 502 -30.26 -3.33 4.80
CA ASP A 502 -31.64 -3.50 5.27
C ASP A 502 -31.79 -4.65 6.27
N GLU A 503 -31.04 -5.74 6.08
CA GLU A 503 -31.00 -6.85 7.03
C GLU A 503 -30.29 -6.46 8.32
N GLN A 504 -29.18 -5.70 8.21
CA GLN A 504 -28.48 -5.14 9.40
C GLN A 504 -29.42 -4.22 10.20
N LEU A 505 -30.19 -3.35 9.53
CA LEU A 505 -31.14 -2.45 10.17
C LEU A 505 -32.26 -3.21 10.89
N SER A 506 -32.81 -4.25 10.25
CA SER A 506 -33.80 -5.14 10.86
C SER A 506 -33.24 -5.85 12.09
N ALA A 507 -32.00 -6.35 12.00
CA ALA A 507 -31.33 -7.02 13.11
C ALA A 507 -31.01 -6.04 14.26
N ALA A 508 -30.57 -4.82 13.94
CA ALA A 508 -30.32 -3.76 14.92
C ALA A 508 -31.59 -3.35 15.66
N TYR A 509 -32.72 -3.22 14.94
CA TYR A 509 -34.03 -2.96 15.52
C TYR A 509 -34.40 -4.07 16.52
N GLN A 510 -34.34 -5.35 16.12
CA GLN A 510 -34.66 -6.48 16.98
C GLN A 510 -33.71 -6.60 18.18
N TRP A 511 -32.42 -6.26 18.00
CA TRP A 511 -31.45 -6.26 19.08
C TRP A 511 -31.77 -5.17 20.13
N MET A 512 -32.17 -3.98 19.69
CA MET A 512 -32.52 -2.88 20.59
C MET A 512 -33.89 -3.12 21.26
N GLU A 513 -34.87 -3.73 20.58
CA GLU A 513 -36.19 -4.06 21.11
C GLU A 513 -36.14 -4.97 22.37
N LYS A 514 -35.09 -5.82 22.47
CA LYS A 514 -34.94 -6.78 23.59
C LYS A 514 -34.62 -6.12 24.93
N THR A 515 -34.12 -4.90 24.96
CA THR A 515 -33.69 -4.22 26.19
C THR A 515 -33.61 -2.71 25.96
N ASP A 516 -34.12 -1.95 26.87
CA ASP A 516 -34.21 -0.48 26.83
C ASP A 516 -33.02 0.25 27.48
N LYS A 517 -32.17 -0.48 28.21
CA LYS A 517 -31.04 0.10 28.96
C LYS A 517 -29.70 -0.14 28.32
N GLY A 518 -28.93 0.94 28.14
CA GLY A 518 -27.53 0.89 27.74
C GLY A 518 -27.29 0.45 26.30
N ARG A 519 -28.32 0.40 25.44
CA ARG A 519 -28.20 0.03 24.03
C ARG A 519 -28.44 1.22 23.12
N TYR A 520 -27.55 1.39 22.15
CA TYR A 520 -27.62 2.45 21.15
C TYR A 520 -27.29 1.89 19.77
N ILE A 521 -27.82 2.52 18.72
CA ILE A 521 -27.49 2.18 17.33
C ILE A 521 -26.75 3.38 16.72
N LEU A 522 -25.58 3.12 16.16
CA LEU A 522 -24.82 4.08 15.36
C LEU A 522 -24.99 3.76 13.88
N VAL A 523 -25.54 4.71 13.12
CA VAL A 523 -25.95 4.49 11.73
C VAL A 523 -25.75 5.74 10.88
N ASP A 524 -25.55 5.57 9.55
CA ASP A 524 -25.59 6.67 8.59
C ASP A 524 -27.00 7.30 8.55
N GLU A 525 -27.07 8.63 8.68
CA GLU A 525 -28.35 9.39 8.68
C GLU A 525 -29.27 9.01 7.51
N LYS A 526 -28.72 8.70 6.33
CA LYS A 526 -29.53 8.31 5.16
C LYS A 526 -30.36 7.04 5.39
N HIS A 527 -29.93 6.15 6.27
CA HIS A 527 -30.60 4.88 6.57
C HIS A 527 -31.72 4.98 7.61
N VAL A 528 -31.85 6.12 8.31
CA VAL A 528 -32.94 6.33 9.29
C VAL A 528 -34.32 6.45 8.62
N ARG A 529 -34.33 6.64 7.29
CA ARG A 529 -35.59 6.92 6.53
C ARG A 529 -36.42 5.68 6.20
N ASN A 530 -36.06 4.50 6.61
CA ASN A 530 -36.71 3.24 6.18
C ASN A 530 -37.86 2.77 7.08
N GLY A 531 -38.36 3.60 7.98
CA GLY A 531 -39.56 3.33 8.77
C GLY A 531 -39.36 2.47 10.03
N CYS A 532 -38.13 1.95 10.28
CA CYS A 532 -37.81 1.27 11.53
C CYS A 532 -37.54 2.24 12.69
N PHE A 533 -37.13 3.48 12.37
CA PHE A 533 -36.71 4.47 13.37
C PHE A 533 -37.37 5.80 13.14
N LYS A 534 -37.68 6.52 14.24
CA LYS A 534 -38.21 7.88 14.25
C LYS A 534 -37.06 8.85 13.98
N LYS A 535 -37.11 9.56 12.86
CA LYS A 535 -36.04 10.48 12.46
C LYS A 535 -35.86 11.64 13.47
N GLU A 536 -36.91 12.06 14.10
CA GLU A 536 -36.93 13.17 15.07
C GLU A 536 -36.16 12.84 16.36
N MET A 537 -35.96 11.54 16.64
CA MET A 537 -35.24 11.04 17.81
C MET A 537 -33.79 10.67 17.48
N ALA A 538 -33.32 10.94 16.27
CA ALA A 538 -31.95 10.68 15.87
C ALA A 538 -31.05 11.84 16.31
N THR A 539 -30.09 11.57 17.20
CA THR A 539 -29.08 12.54 17.65
C THR A 539 -27.91 12.58 16.69
N SER A 540 -27.62 13.72 16.07
CA SER A 540 -26.44 13.87 15.20
C SER A 540 -25.17 13.85 16.04
N VAL A 541 -24.26 12.91 15.73
CA VAL A 541 -22.97 12.75 16.42
C VAL A 541 -21.78 13.18 15.56
N GLY A 542 -22.03 13.69 14.36
CA GLY A 542 -21.02 14.34 13.54
C GLY A 542 -20.72 13.62 12.22
N TYR A 543 -19.64 14.08 11.58
CA TYR A 543 -19.23 13.64 10.26
C TYR A 543 -17.90 12.90 10.33
N ALA A 544 -17.87 11.69 9.82
CA ALA A 544 -16.65 10.93 9.65
C ALA A 544 -16.68 10.12 8.35
N HIS A 545 -15.56 10.04 7.67
CA HIS A 545 -15.39 9.26 6.45
C HIS A 545 -16.48 9.48 5.39
N ARG A 546 -16.84 10.76 5.12
CA ARG A 546 -17.84 11.19 4.12
C ARG A 546 -19.30 10.86 4.46
N VAL A 547 -19.57 10.48 5.69
CA VAL A 547 -20.87 10.07 6.19
C VAL A 547 -21.26 10.91 7.40
N HIS A 548 -22.53 11.35 7.47
CA HIS A 548 -23.13 11.91 8.68
C HIS A 548 -23.66 10.77 9.53
N TRP A 549 -23.16 10.69 10.76
CA TRP A 549 -23.50 9.65 11.70
C TRP A 549 -24.51 10.16 12.71
N VAL A 550 -25.51 9.30 13.00
CA VAL A 550 -26.52 9.55 14.02
C VAL A 550 -26.56 8.41 15.03
N LEU A 551 -26.81 8.76 16.27
CA LEU A 551 -27.01 7.84 17.38
C LEU A 551 -28.51 7.72 17.65
N LEU A 552 -29.01 6.50 17.76
CA LEU A 552 -30.39 6.18 18.07
C LEU A 552 -30.46 5.51 19.44
N SER A 553 -31.35 5.99 20.32
CA SER A 553 -31.75 5.36 21.57
C SER A 553 -32.98 4.46 21.38
N HIS A 554 -33.37 3.75 22.42
CA HIS A 554 -34.59 2.92 22.41
C HIS A 554 -35.86 3.73 22.06
N GLU A 555 -35.93 4.99 22.43
CA GLU A 555 -37.07 5.89 22.14
C GLU A 555 -37.26 6.16 20.63
N ALA A 556 -36.16 5.97 19.86
CA ALA A 556 -36.20 6.12 18.42
C ALA A 556 -36.87 4.93 17.69
N LEU A 557 -37.17 3.83 18.37
CA LEU A 557 -37.87 2.71 17.74
C LEU A 557 -39.31 3.12 17.34
N THR A 558 -39.71 2.65 16.16
CA THR A 558 -41.15 2.72 15.75
C THR A 558 -41.88 1.52 16.34
N GLU A 559 -43.19 1.54 16.34
CA GLU A 559 -43.99 0.41 16.83
C GLU A 559 -43.77 -0.89 16.03
N LYS A 560 -43.40 -0.74 14.76
CA LYS A 560 -43.18 -1.88 13.87
C LYS A 560 -42.16 -1.51 12.78
N CYS A 561 -41.10 -2.26 12.68
CA CYS A 561 -40.16 -2.16 11.57
C CYS A 561 -40.74 -2.85 10.32
N PRO A 562 -40.84 -2.18 9.18
CA PRO A 562 -41.41 -2.74 7.94
C PRO A 562 -40.45 -3.69 7.24
N LEU A 563 -39.17 -3.73 7.61
CA LEU A 563 -38.17 -4.61 7.01
C LEU A 563 -38.39 -6.07 7.37
N THR A 564 -38.06 -6.97 6.46
CA THR A 564 -38.20 -8.42 6.65
C THR A 564 -37.28 -8.87 7.79
N LYS A 565 -37.83 -9.64 8.73
CA LYS A 565 -37.04 -10.26 9.79
C LYS A 565 -36.18 -11.38 9.20
N THR A 566 -34.88 -11.19 9.17
CA THR A 566 -33.90 -12.21 8.79
C THR A 566 -33.15 -12.68 10.04
N ALA A 567 -32.86 -13.98 10.11
CA ALA A 567 -31.95 -14.50 11.13
C ALA A 567 -30.51 -14.08 10.74
N THR A 568 -30.05 -13.00 11.35
CA THR A 568 -28.71 -12.44 11.09
C THR A 568 -27.79 -12.78 12.25
N GLU A 569 -26.59 -13.24 11.94
CA GLU A 569 -25.56 -13.49 12.95
C GLU A 569 -25.15 -12.17 13.63
N ILE A 570 -24.95 -12.21 14.93
CA ILE A 570 -24.58 -11.05 15.74
C ILE A 570 -23.19 -11.27 16.28
N PHE A 571 -22.28 -10.37 15.93
CA PHE A 571 -20.90 -10.35 16.40
C PHE A 571 -20.75 -9.29 17.47
N SER A 572 -19.94 -9.56 18.51
CA SER A 572 -19.72 -8.64 19.61
C SER A 572 -18.23 -8.47 19.86
N TYR A 573 -17.74 -7.24 19.73
CA TYR A 573 -16.34 -6.89 19.98
C TYR A 573 -16.25 -6.00 21.22
N ILE A 574 -15.37 -6.37 22.15
CA ILE A 574 -15.05 -5.57 23.34
C ILE A 574 -13.68 -4.95 23.13
N PRO A 575 -13.56 -3.60 23.15
CA PRO A 575 -12.28 -2.92 22.99
C PRO A 575 -11.37 -3.20 24.21
N ASP A 576 -10.05 -3.14 23.96
CA ASP A 576 -8.99 -3.25 24.97
C ASP A 576 -9.08 -4.50 25.87
N ARG A 577 -9.35 -5.66 25.25
CA ARG A 577 -9.27 -6.95 25.93
C ARG A 577 -7.84 -7.17 26.47
N PRO A 578 -7.68 -7.68 27.70
CA PRO A 578 -6.36 -8.06 28.17
C PRO A 578 -5.78 -9.14 27.23
N VAL A 579 -4.51 -8.98 26.89
CA VAL A 579 -3.76 -9.99 26.10
C VAL A 579 -3.73 -11.29 26.89
N THR A 580 -4.32 -12.35 26.36
CA THR A 580 -4.35 -13.69 26.98
C THR A 580 -3.04 -14.43 26.74
#